data_dd244e7e8de5b950c29b66ce7cabc5a3
#
_entry.id   dd244e7e8de5b950c29b66ce7cabc5a3
#
_cell.length_a   1.000
_cell.length_b   1.000
_cell.length_c   1.000
_cell.angle_alpha   90.00
_cell.angle_beta   90.00
_cell.angle_gamma   90.00
#
_symmetry.space_group_name_H-M   'P 1'
#
loop_
_entity.id
_entity.type
_entity.pdbx_description
1 polymer ?
#
loop_
_entity_poly.entity_id
_entity_poly.type
_entity_poly.pdbx_seq_one_letter_code
_entity_poly.pdbx_strand_id
1 'polypeptide(L)'
;MSKPKILFICVHNSARSQMAEAFLNDICGAELEAQSAGLEPGTLNPLVVEVMREVGLDLSQNKTQAVFDVFKSGQLFTYVITVCSEAEAGGCPIFPGPTQRLHWPFPDPSKVEGTREEKLEKIRQIREAILARVEQFCAETCIRLS
;
A
#
# COMPACT_ATOMS: atom_id res chain seq x y z
N MET A 1 17.48 -1.49 17.49
CA MET A 1 16.93 -2.58 16.65
C MET A 1 16.09 -2.00 15.52
N SER A 2 16.14 -2.62 14.37
CA SER A 2 15.33 -2.17 13.24
C SER A 2 13.86 -2.54 13.45
N LYS A 3 12.98 -1.70 12.91
CA LYS A 3 11.54 -1.94 12.97
C LYS A 3 11.18 -3.11 12.06
N PRO A 4 10.14 -3.90 12.39
CA PRO A 4 9.59 -4.87 11.45
C PRO A 4 9.14 -4.15 10.18
N LYS A 5 9.41 -4.76 9.03
CA LYS A 5 9.09 -4.19 7.73
C LYS A 5 7.86 -4.81 7.12
N ILE A 6 7.01 -3.98 6.56
CA ILE A 6 5.78 -4.37 5.88
C ILE A 6 5.89 -3.93 4.42
N LEU A 7 5.60 -4.81 3.48
CA LEU A 7 5.60 -4.46 2.06
C LEU A 7 4.17 -4.56 1.51
N PHE A 8 3.67 -3.43 1.00
CA PHE A 8 2.39 -3.40 0.30
C PHE A 8 2.63 -3.52 -1.20
N ILE A 9 1.90 -4.42 -1.86
CA ILE A 9 2.07 -4.69 -3.29
C ILE A 9 0.75 -4.49 -4.03
N CYS A 10 0.80 -3.73 -5.11
CA CYS A 10 -0.30 -3.67 -6.09
C CYS A 10 0.31 -3.81 -7.49
N VAL A 11 -0.49 -3.58 -8.55
CA VAL A 11 0.01 -3.79 -9.91
C VAL A 11 1.03 -2.72 -10.31
N HIS A 12 0.64 -1.44 -10.20
CA HIS A 12 1.46 -0.35 -10.72
C HIS A 12 2.17 0.49 -9.65
N ASN A 13 1.92 0.22 -8.38
CA ASN A 13 2.43 1.04 -7.27
C ASN A 13 2.04 2.52 -7.41
N SER A 14 0.94 2.77 -8.09
CA SER A 14 0.49 4.13 -8.43
C SER A 14 -0.60 4.67 -7.52
N ALA A 15 -1.25 3.81 -6.73
CA ALA A 15 -2.41 4.19 -5.93
C ALA A 15 -2.53 3.39 -4.64
N ARG A 16 -3.15 2.20 -4.69
CA ARG A 16 -3.52 1.42 -3.49
C ARG A 16 -2.37 1.15 -2.53
N SER A 17 -1.26 0.66 -3.03
CA SER A 17 -0.09 0.35 -2.18
C SER A 17 0.55 1.61 -1.62
N GLN A 18 0.56 2.71 -2.39
CA GLN A 18 1.07 4.00 -1.93
C GLN A 18 0.23 4.56 -0.78
N MET A 19 -1.10 4.45 -0.90
CA MET A 19 -2.00 4.91 0.17
C MET A 19 -1.80 4.09 1.44
N ALA A 20 -1.71 2.76 1.31
CA ALA A 20 -1.51 1.89 2.47
C ALA A 20 -0.17 2.18 3.17
N GLU A 21 0.90 2.35 2.40
CA GLU A 21 2.21 2.71 2.94
C GLU A 21 2.15 4.03 3.71
N ALA A 22 1.54 5.06 3.12
CA ALA A 22 1.46 6.37 3.74
C ALA A 22 0.67 6.33 5.06
N PHE A 23 -0.47 5.65 5.07
CA PHE A 23 -1.28 5.53 6.29
C PHE A 23 -0.54 4.75 7.39
N LEU A 24 0.10 3.64 7.04
CA LEU A 24 0.79 2.83 8.04
C LEU A 24 1.94 3.62 8.67
N ASN A 25 2.75 4.27 7.86
CA ASN A 25 3.87 5.08 8.36
C ASN A 25 3.39 6.28 9.19
N ASP A 26 2.21 6.84 8.86
CA ASP A 26 1.62 7.92 9.62
C ASP A 26 1.07 7.46 10.97
N ILE A 27 0.37 6.32 10.99
CA ILE A 27 -0.32 5.83 12.18
C ILE A 27 0.61 5.10 13.14
N CYS A 28 1.42 4.18 12.64
CA CYS A 28 2.28 3.36 13.47
C CYS A 28 3.74 3.29 13.01
N GLY A 29 4.20 4.37 12.38
CA GLY A 29 5.59 4.47 11.90
C GLY A 29 6.64 4.47 13.01
N ALA A 30 6.25 4.68 14.25
CA ALA A 30 7.16 4.57 15.39
C ALA A 30 7.55 3.11 15.64
N GLU A 31 6.67 2.15 15.34
CA GLU A 31 6.88 0.73 15.62
C GLU A 31 7.12 -0.11 14.36
N LEU A 32 6.61 0.31 13.21
CA LEU A 32 6.68 -0.46 11.95
C LEU A 32 7.17 0.43 10.81
N GLU A 33 7.79 -0.19 9.82
CA GLU A 33 8.25 0.52 8.61
C GLU A 33 7.54 -0.07 7.40
N ALA A 34 6.76 0.73 6.69
CA ALA A 34 6.07 0.30 5.49
C ALA A 34 6.80 0.75 4.23
N GLN A 35 6.81 -0.11 3.23
CA GLN A 35 7.26 0.18 1.87
C GLN A 35 6.17 -0.28 0.93
N SER A 36 6.21 0.17 -0.32
CA SER A 36 5.27 -0.27 -1.34
C SER A 36 5.97 -0.52 -2.66
N ALA A 37 5.41 -1.40 -3.47
CA ALA A 37 5.97 -1.75 -4.77
C ALA A 37 4.87 -2.24 -5.71
N GLY A 38 5.18 -2.35 -7.00
CA GLY A 38 4.25 -2.83 -8.00
C GLY A 38 4.83 -3.93 -8.86
N LEU A 39 3.95 -4.79 -9.37
CA LEU A 39 4.35 -5.84 -10.30
C LEU A 39 4.86 -5.22 -11.60
N GLU A 40 4.22 -4.14 -12.05
CA GLU A 40 4.60 -3.37 -13.24
C GLU A 40 4.54 -1.88 -12.87
N PRO A 41 5.63 -1.29 -12.36
CA PRO A 41 5.59 0.11 -11.89
C PRO A 41 5.14 1.08 -12.98
N GLY A 42 4.19 1.93 -12.64
CA GLY A 42 3.68 2.98 -13.51
C GLY A 42 3.97 4.36 -12.95
N THR A 43 3.09 5.30 -13.24
CA THR A 43 3.18 6.65 -12.70
C THR A 43 2.16 6.85 -11.60
N LEU A 44 2.49 7.66 -10.63
CA LEU A 44 1.61 7.96 -9.50
C LEU A 44 0.31 8.59 -10.00
N ASN A 45 -0.82 8.08 -9.51
CA ASN A 45 -2.15 8.56 -9.93
C ASN A 45 -2.41 9.96 -9.34
N PRO A 46 -2.59 10.99 -10.18
CA PRO A 46 -2.75 12.36 -9.68
C PRO A 46 -4.01 12.58 -8.85
N LEU A 47 -5.09 11.85 -9.12
CA LEU A 47 -6.31 11.97 -8.31
C LEU A 47 -6.10 11.37 -6.92
N VAL A 48 -5.28 10.33 -6.81
CA VAL A 48 -4.91 9.75 -5.53
C VAL A 48 -4.04 10.74 -4.74
N VAL A 49 -3.10 11.41 -5.39
CA VAL A 49 -2.30 12.46 -4.74
C VAL A 49 -3.22 13.53 -4.16
N GLU A 50 -4.23 13.93 -4.92
CA GLU A 50 -5.18 14.95 -4.49
C GLU A 50 -5.99 14.53 -3.26
N VAL A 51 -6.57 13.32 -3.28
CA VAL A 51 -7.39 12.87 -2.14
C VAL A 51 -6.55 12.57 -0.89
N MET A 52 -5.29 12.19 -1.06
CA MET A 52 -4.40 11.99 0.09
C MET A 52 -3.98 13.31 0.70
N ARG A 53 -3.81 14.34 -0.11
CA ARG A 53 -3.51 15.69 0.38
C ARG A 53 -4.63 16.24 1.26
N GLU A 54 -5.89 15.85 0.98
CA GLU A 54 -7.04 16.24 1.80
C GLU A 54 -6.90 15.79 3.26
N VAL A 55 -6.18 14.71 3.49
CA VAL A 55 -5.98 14.17 4.85
C VAL A 55 -4.57 14.42 5.37
N GLY A 56 -3.86 15.36 4.75
CA GLY A 56 -2.56 15.82 5.24
C GLY A 56 -1.36 14.97 4.82
N LEU A 57 -1.54 14.05 3.88
CA LEU A 57 -0.45 13.18 3.41
C LEU A 57 -0.11 13.52 1.97
N ASP A 58 1.11 14.00 1.74
CA ASP A 58 1.58 14.40 0.42
C ASP A 58 2.36 13.27 -0.26
N LEU A 59 1.77 12.70 -1.31
CA LEU A 59 2.41 11.65 -2.10
C LEU A 59 3.11 12.18 -3.35
N SER A 60 3.05 13.50 -3.60
CA SER A 60 3.51 14.08 -4.87
C SER A 60 4.98 13.83 -5.19
N GLN A 61 5.81 13.62 -4.16
CA GLN A 61 7.24 13.37 -4.36
C GLN A 61 7.59 11.88 -4.33
N ASN A 62 6.61 11.01 -4.13
CA ASN A 62 6.85 9.58 -4.09
C ASN A 62 7.12 9.03 -5.48
N LYS A 63 7.93 7.98 -5.54
CA LYS A 63 8.24 7.27 -6.79
C LYS A 63 7.67 5.88 -6.73
N THR A 64 7.35 5.32 -7.89
CA THR A 64 6.95 3.93 -7.98
C THR A 64 8.20 3.06 -8.05
N GLN A 65 8.10 1.82 -7.54
CA GLN A 65 9.21 0.87 -7.64
C GLN A 65 8.68 -0.53 -7.95
N ALA A 66 9.55 -1.34 -8.54
CA ALA A 66 9.20 -2.70 -8.93
C ALA A 66 9.35 -3.66 -7.75
N VAL A 67 8.38 -4.56 -7.58
CA VAL A 67 8.45 -5.57 -6.53
C VAL A 67 9.67 -6.48 -6.72
N PHE A 68 10.05 -6.75 -7.97
CA PHE A 68 11.21 -7.60 -8.25
C PHE A 68 12.52 -6.94 -7.85
N ASP A 69 12.62 -5.61 -7.91
CA ASP A 69 13.78 -4.89 -7.41
C ASP A 69 13.88 -4.99 -5.90
N VAL A 70 12.75 -4.86 -5.20
CA VAL A 70 12.69 -5.03 -3.75
C VAL A 70 13.06 -6.47 -3.37
N PHE A 71 12.54 -7.44 -4.11
CA PHE A 71 12.87 -8.86 -3.92
C PHE A 71 14.39 -9.11 -4.05
N LYS A 72 15.00 -8.56 -5.10
CA LYS A 72 16.45 -8.72 -5.34
C LYS A 72 17.33 -8.01 -4.33
N SER A 73 16.79 -6.99 -3.62
CA SER A 73 17.55 -6.26 -2.62
C SER A 73 17.90 -7.10 -1.40
N GLY A 74 17.24 -8.24 -1.23
CA GLY A 74 17.47 -9.14 -0.10
C GLY A 74 16.84 -8.67 1.20
N GLN A 75 16.03 -7.60 1.18
CA GLN A 75 15.34 -7.14 2.38
C GLN A 75 14.37 -8.21 2.89
N LEU A 76 14.28 -8.34 4.21
CA LEU A 76 13.34 -9.26 4.85
C LEU A 76 12.13 -8.47 5.34
N PHE A 77 10.94 -9.01 5.07
CA PHE A 77 9.68 -8.41 5.49
C PHE A 77 8.95 -9.33 6.45
N THR A 78 8.40 -8.75 7.51
CA THR A 78 7.55 -9.50 8.45
C THR A 78 6.22 -9.81 7.80
N TYR A 79 5.68 -8.87 7.03
CA TYR A 79 4.43 -9.05 6.29
C TYR A 79 4.59 -8.57 4.85
N VAL A 80 4.04 -9.34 3.92
CA VAL A 80 3.88 -8.92 2.52
C VAL A 80 2.38 -8.92 2.24
N ILE A 81 1.82 -7.77 1.96
CA ILE A 81 0.38 -7.57 1.84
C ILE A 81 0.03 -7.10 0.43
N THR A 82 -0.70 -7.94 -0.32
CA THR A 82 -1.18 -7.55 -1.63
C THR A 82 -2.51 -6.82 -1.46
N VAL A 83 -2.63 -5.65 -2.10
CA VAL A 83 -3.80 -4.77 -1.99
C VAL A 83 -4.55 -4.63 -3.32
N CYS A 84 -4.27 -5.53 -4.26
CA CYS A 84 -4.92 -5.63 -5.56
C CYS A 84 -5.88 -6.83 -5.59
N SER A 85 -6.49 -7.11 -6.74
CA SER A 85 -7.38 -8.27 -6.87
C SER A 85 -6.60 -9.59 -6.78
N GLU A 86 -7.28 -10.70 -6.53
CA GLU A 86 -6.64 -12.02 -6.46
C GLU A 86 -5.96 -12.39 -7.78
N ALA A 87 -6.60 -12.10 -8.90
CA ALA A 87 -6.01 -12.37 -10.22
C ALA A 87 -4.73 -11.57 -10.44
N GLU A 88 -4.71 -10.32 -9.99
CA GLU A 88 -3.53 -9.46 -10.10
C GLU A 88 -2.40 -9.92 -9.17
N ALA A 89 -2.76 -10.40 -7.98
CA ALA A 89 -1.78 -10.82 -6.97
C ALA A 89 -0.99 -12.07 -7.35
N GLY A 90 -1.47 -12.84 -8.33
CA GLY A 90 -0.84 -14.10 -8.75
C GLY A 90 0.58 -13.95 -9.28
N GLY A 91 0.98 -12.75 -9.72
CA GLY A 91 2.33 -12.49 -10.20
C GLY A 91 3.36 -12.13 -9.13
N CYS A 92 2.94 -12.08 -7.88
CA CYS A 92 3.83 -11.66 -6.79
C CYS A 92 4.87 -12.75 -6.47
N PRO A 93 6.18 -12.39 -6.36
CA PRO A 93 7.20 -13.38 -5.98
C PRO A 93 7.03 -13.81 -4.52
N ILE A 94 7.58 -14.98 -4.19
CA ILE A 94 7.58 -15.48 -2.82
C ILE A 94 8.84 -14.95 -2.14
N PHE A 95 8.66 -14.08 -1.15
CA PHE A 95 9.78 -13.53 -0.38
C PHE A 95 10.34 -14.58 0.57
N PRO A 96 11.69 -14.60 0.76
CA PRO A 96 12.32 -15.59 1.64
C PRO A 96 12.12 -15.24 3.11
N GLY A 97 12.30 -16.25 3.97
CA GLY A 97 12.24 -16.09 5.41
C GLY A 97 10.85 -16.31 5.99
N PRO A 98 10.67 -16.07 7.30
CA PRO A 98 9.41 -16.29 7.98
C PRO A 98 8.42 -15.14 7.74
N THR A 99 8.17 -14.84 6.49
CA THR A 99 7.26 -13.76 6.07
C THR A 99 5.81 -14.25 6.05
N GLN A 100 4.91 -13.49 6.66
CA GLN A 100 3.48 -13.75 6.56
C GLN A 100 2.92 -13.01 5.36
N ARG A 101 2.12 -13.70 4.55
CA ARG A 101 1.47 -13.11 3.39
C ARG A 101 0.00 -12.88 3.70
N LEU A 102 -0.44 -11.65 3.44
CA LEU A 102 -1.83 -11.26 3.61
C LEU A 102 -2.35 -10.71 2.29
N HIS A 103 -3.67 -10.72 2.12
CA HIS A 103 -4.30 -10.21 0.92
C HIS A 103 -5.51 -9.36 1.31
N TRP A 104 -5.43 -8.06 0.99
CA TRP A 104 -6.50 -7.09 1.25
C TRP A 104 -6.96 -6.52 -0.08
N PRO A 105 -7.94 -7.12 -0.75
CA PRO A 105 -8.38 -6.60 -2.05
C PRO A 105 -9.13 -5.28 -1.90
N PHE A 106 -8.72 -4.28 -2.68
CA PHE A 106 -9.39 -2.98 -2.76
C PHE A 106 -9.69 -2.66 -4.22
N PRO A 107 -10.77 -1.92 -4.50
CA PRO A 107 -11.06 -1.48 -5.87
C PRO A 107 -9.92 -0.63 -6.43
N ASP A 108 -9.70 -0.72 -7.74
CA ASP A 108 -8.64 0.02 -8.41
C ASP A 108 -9.08 1.46 -8.67
N PRO A 109 -8.42 2.46 -8.05
CA PRO A 109 -8.75 3.86 -8.29
C PRO A 109 -8.60 4.32 -9.74
N SER A 110 -7.76 3.65 -10.53
CA SER A 110 -7.58 4.01 -11.94
C SER A 110 -8.75 3.58 -12.83
N LYS A 111 -9.62 2.73 -12.33
CA LYS A 111 -10.77 2.20 -13.07
C LYS A 111 -12.10 2.86 -12.72
N VAL A 112 -12.09 3.86 -11.83
CA VAL A 112 -13.32 4.58 -11.50
C VAL A 112 -13.77 5.42 -12.70
N GLU A 113 -15.08 5.53 -12.88
CA GLU A 113 -15.68 6.22 -14.01
C GLU A 113 -16.55 7.38 -13.54
N GLY A 114 -16.85 8.29 -14.46
CA GLY A 114 -17.71 9.44 -14.21
C GLY A 114 -16.97 10.76 -14.41
N THR A 115 -17.57 11.84 -13.92
CA THR A 115 -16.96 13.16 -13.94
C THR A 115 -15.76 13.18 -12.97
N ARG A 116 -14.95 14.22 -13.04
CA ARG A 116 -13.82 14.38 -12.13
C ARG A 116 -14.28 14.31 -10.67
N GLU A 117 -15.36 15.02 -10.33
CA GLU A 117 -15.88 15.02 -8.96
C GLU A 117 -16.40 13.65 -8.53
N GLU A 118 -17.06 12.94 -9.44
CA GLU A 118 -17.55 11.59 -9.16
C GLU A 118 -16.37 10.63 -8.93
N LYS A 119 -15.33 10.76 -9.73
CA LYS A 119 -14.11 9.95 -9.56
C LYS A 119 -13.44 10.23 -8.22
N LEU A 120 -13.29 11.51 -7.87
CA LEU A 120 -12.69 11.89 -6.59
C LEU A 120 -13.47 11.30 -5.41
N GLU A 121 -14.80 11.35 -5.46
CA GLU A 121 -15.63 10.79 -4.39
C GLU A 121 -15.45 9.27 -4.27
N LYS A 122 -15.39 8.57 -5.38
CA LYS A 122 -15.15 7.11 -5.37
C LYS A 122 -13.78 6.78 -4.80
N ILE A 123 -12.77 7.56 -5.16
CA ILE A 123 -11.41 7.37 -4.66
C ILE A 123 -11.33 7.70 -3.17
N ARG A 124 -12.08 8.70 -2.68
CA ARG A 124 -12.17 8.98 -1.24
C ARG A 124 -12.74 7.77 -0.48
N GLN A 125 -13.72 7.09 -1.03
CA GLN A 125 -14.28 5.88 -0.43
C GLN A 125 -13.24 4.76 -0.36
N ILE A 126 -12.46 4.59 -1.42
CA ILE A 126 -11.36 3.62 -1.44
C ILE A 126 -10.31 3.99 -0.40
N ARG A 127 -9.94 5.28 -0.33
CA ARG A 127 -9.01 5.79 0.68
C ARG A 127 -9.48 5.44 2.10
N GLU A 128 -10.75 5.68 2.41
CA GLU A 128 -11.30 5.40 3.75
C GLU A 128 -11.31 3.90 4.06
N ALA A 129 -11.58 3.06 3.06
CA ALA A 129 -11.52 1.61 3.24
C ALA A 129 -10.10 1.13 3.55
N ILE A 130 -9.11 1.68 2.83
CA ILE A 130 -7.70 1.35 3.07
C ILE A 130 -7.29 1.84 4.45
N LEU A 131 -7.65 3.06 4.81
CA LEU A 131 -7.35 3.63 6.13
C LEU A 131 -7.90 2.77 7.26
N ALA A 132 -9.16 2.37 7.18
CA ALA A 132 -9.79 1.54 8.21
C ALA A 132 -9.04 0.20 8.37
N ARG A 133 -8.64 -0.41 7.27
CA ARG A 133 -7.93 -1.70 7.32
C ARG A 133 -6.53 -1.54 7.91
N VAL A 134 -5.83 -0.45 7.55
CA VAL A 134 -4.51 -0.16 8.10
C VAL A 134 -4.60 0.14 9.60
N GLU A 135 -5.59 0.91 10.02
CA GLU A 135 -5.81 1.19 11.45
C GLU A 135 -6.01 -0.10 12.24
N GLN A 136 -6.84 -0.99 11.73
CA GLN A 136 -7.08 -2.29 12.36
C GLN A 136 -5.78 -3.10 12.45
N PHE A 137 -5.02 -3.15 11.35
CA PHE A 137 -3.75 -3.88 11.30
C PHE A 137 -2.75 -3.32 12.31
N CYS A 138 -2.62 -2.00 12.38
CA CYS A 138 -1.71 -1.35 13.32
C CYS A 138 -2.09 -1.69 14.78
N ALA A 139 -3.37 -1.61 15.11
CA ALA A 139 -3.85 -1.91 16.46
C ALA A 139 -3.53 -3.35 16.86
N GLU A 140 -3.81 -4.31 15.97
CA GLU A 140 -3.57 -5.74 16.24
C GLU A 140 -2.08 -6.08 16.28
N THR A 141 -1.32 -5.54 15.33
CA THR A 141 0.09 -5.90 15.16
C THR A 141 0.97 -5.26 16.22
N CYS A 142 0.73 -4.01 16.59
CA CYS A 142 1.51 -3.35 17.63
C CYS A 142 1.31 -4.02 18.99
N ILE A 143 0.12 -4.49 19.29
CA ILE A 143 -0.15 -5.25 20.51
C ILE A 143 0.65 -6.55 20.52
N ARG A 144 0.70 -7.29 19.40
CA ARG A 144 1.42 -8.56 19.32
C ARG A 144 2.93 -8.39 19.46
N LEU A 145 3.46 -7.28 18.94
CA LEU A 145 4.90 -7.04 18.92
C LEU A 145 5.42 -6.36 20.18
N SER A 146 4.53 -5.84 20.99
CA SER A 146 4.90 -5.26 22.28
C SER A 146 4.86 -6.35 23.37
#